data_1ddf3ba2f31320517803264c8d4472ae
#
_entry.id   1ddf3ba2f31320517803264c8d4472ae
#
_cell.length_a   1.000
_cell.length_b   1.000
_cell.length_c   1.000
_cell.angle_alpha   90.00
_cell.angle_beta   90.00
_cell.angle_gamma   90.00
#
_symmetry.space_group_name_H-M   'P 1'
#
loop_
_entity.id
_entity.type
_entity.pdbx_description
1 polymer ?
#
loop_
_entity_poly.entity_id
_entity_poly.type
_entity_poly.pdbx_seq_one_letter_code
_entity_poly.pdbx_strand_id
1 'polypeptide(L)'
;YIIIFKINIIHARSRAPAWSCYFASLITRRIFVTTFHGTYNFKSNFKKFYNSIMLRAKLTIAGSNFIFDHINENYSEYLSREKKLRVIYRGINIDYFNPKNISALKKEKLKQEWDIISNQFTILLPGRLTYWKGQEKFIESLNILIEDYNITNFQAIILGSDQGRKVYTKKLVNLVQRYSLIKKVKFISHCKEMPLAYS
;
A
#
# COMPACT_ATOMS: atom_id res chain seq x y z
N TYR A 1 4.54 1.04 -30.64
CA TYR A 1 5.51 1.00 -29.51
C TYR A 1 6.16 -0.39 -29.39
N ILE A 2 5.40 -1.49 -29.12
CA ILE A 2 5.97 -2.82 -28.85
C ILE A 2 6.88 -3.30 -29.99
N ILE A 3 6.47 -3.16 -31.24
CA ILE A 3 7.25 -3.57 -32.41
C ILE A 3 8.39 -2.59 -32.68
N ILE A 4 8.12 -1.29 -32.66
CA ILE A 4 9.08 -0.22 -32.94
C ILE A 4 10.25 -0.27 -31.97
N PHE A 5 9.96 -0.42 -30.66
CA PHE A 5 10.98 -0.48 -29.61
C PHE A 5 11.48 -1.91 -29.30
N LYS A 6 11.12 -2.89 -30.14
CA LYS A 6 11.54 -4.30 -29.99
C LYS A 6 11.32 -4.86 -28.59
N ILE A 7 10.19 -4.52 -27.96
CA ILE A 7 9.85 -4.99 -26.61
C ILE A 7 9.68 -6.51 -26.62
N ASN A 8 10.32 -7.23 -25.72
CA ASN A 8 10.26 -8.69 -25.62
C ASN A 8 9.25 -9.19 -24.60
N ILE A 9 9.05 -8.40 -23.50
CA ILE A 9 8.16 -8.76 -22.39
C ILE A 9 7.20 -7.62 -22.12
N ILE A 10 5.91 -7.94 -21.99
CA ILE A 10 4.86 -7.03 -21.59
C ILE A 10 4.47 -7.39 -20.16
N HIS A 11 4.67 -6.48 -19.21
CA HIS A 11 4.39 -6.71 -17.80
C HIS A 11 3.26 -5.81 -17.29
N ALA A 12 2.11 -6.40 -16.99
CA ALA A 12 1.00 -5.68 -16.38
C ALA A 12 0.97 -5.88 -14.86
N ARG A 13 0.82 -4.77 -14.14
CA ARG A 13 0.78 -4.75 -12.67
C ARG A 13 -0.58 -4.34 -12.11
N SER A 14 -1.60 -4.25 -12.97
CA SER A 14 -2.96 -3.88 -12.60
C SER A 14 -3.95 -4.47 -13.60
N ARG A 15 -5.16 -4.76 -13.14
CA ARG A 15 -6.21 -5.45 -13.93
C ARG A 15 -6.64 -4.72 -15.19
N ALA A 16 -6.92 -3.42 -15.07
CA ALA A 16 -7.41 -2.65 -16.22
C ALA A 16 -6.38 -2.62 -17.38
N PRO A 17 -5.12 -2.22 -17.18
CA PRO A 17 -4.12 -2.29 -18.25
C PRO A 17 -3.78 -3.73 -18.66
N ALA A 18 -4.00 -4.73 -17.80
CA ALA A 18 -3.73 -6.13 -18.15
C ALA A 18 -4.57 -6.63 -19.33
N TRP A 19 -5.80 -6.15 -19.49
CA TRP A 19 -6.62 -6.48 -20.66
C TRP A 19 -6.00 -5.99 -21.96
N SER A 20 -5.62 -4.72 -22.03
CA SER A 20 -4.94 -4.17 -23.20
C SER A 20 -3.58 -4.82 -23.45
N CYS A 21 -2.80 -5.07 -22.40
CA CYS A 21 -1.51 -5.78 -22.48
C CYS A 21 -1.66 -7.21 -23.00
N TYR A 22 -2.68 -7.92 -22.56
CA TYR A 22 -2.97 -9.29 -23.00
C TYR A 22 -3.26 -9.34 -24.51
N PHE A 23 -4.19 -8.50 -25.00
CA PHE A 23 -4.48 -8.47 -26.45
C PHE A 23 -3.26 -8.02 -27.25
N ALA A 24 -2.52 -7.01 -26.78
CA ALA A 24 -1.29 -6.59 -27.42
C ALA A 24 -0.25 -7.73 -27.47
N SER A 25 -0.15 -8.56 -26.44
CA SER A 25 0.76 -9.69 -26.40
C SER A 25 0.40 -10.78 -27.41
N LEU A 26 -0.90 -11.05 -27.61
CA LEU A 26 -1.38 -12.00 -28.62
C LEU A 26 -1.05 -11.52 -30.05
N ILE A 27 -1.34 -10.25 -30.35
CA ILE A 27 -1.09 -9.67 -31.66
C ILE A 27 0.41 -9.64 -31.98
N THR A 28 1.24 -9.25 -31.02
CA THR A 28 2.69 -9.08 -31.21
C THR A 28 3.51 -10.32 -30.92
N ARG A 29 2.88 -11.40 -30.44
CA ARG A 29 3.50 -12.65 -30.00
C ARG A 29 4.60 -12.44 -28.93
N ARG A 30 4.39 -11.46 -28.04
CA ARG A 30 5.34 -11.16 -26.96
C ARG A 30 4.93 -11.83 -25.67
N ILE A 31 5.92 -12.09 -24.80
CA ILE A 31 5.69 -12.71 -23.51
C ILE A 31 4.88 -11.77 -22.63
N PHE A 32 3.75 -12.28 -22.10
CA PHE A 32 2.92 -11.55 -21.15
C PHE A 32 3.21 -12.04 -19.73
N VAL A 33 3.50 -11.09 -18.83
CA VAL A 33 3.78 -11.32 -17.41
C VAL A 33 2.86 -10.42 -16.60
N THR A 34 2.43 -10.89 -15.44
CA THR A 34 1.60 -10.09 -14.52
C THR A 34 2.12 -10.14 -13.11
N THR A 35 1.80 -9.12 -12.31
CA THR A 35 1.99 -9.16 -10.86
C THR A 35 0.66 -8.93 -10.14
N PHE A 36 0.25 -9.88 -9.35
CA PHE A 36 -0.96 -9.84 -8.54
C PHE A 36 -0.63 -9.19 -7.19
N HIS A 37 -1.17 -7.99 -6.93
CA HIS A 37 -0.73 -7.15 -5.82
C HIS A 37 -1.61 -7.21 -4.57
N GLY A 38 -2.77 -7.82 -4.63
CA GLY A 38 -3.71 -7.85 -3.50
C GLY A 38 -4.91 -8.74 -3.79
N THR A 39 -5.71 -9.00 -2.77
CA THR A 39 -6.97 -9.73 -2.89
C THR A 39 -7.99 -8.86 -3.61
N TYR A 40 -8.30 -9.16 -4.84
CA TYR A 40 -9.31 -8.43 -5.59
C TYR A 40 -10.70 -8.90 -5.21
N ASN A 41 -11.64 -7.93 -5.07
CA ASN A 41 -13.04 -8.27 -4.85
C ASN A 41 -13.58 -9.12 -6.01
N PHE A 42 -14.11 -10.31 -5.70
CA PHE A 42 -14.64 -11.29 -6.65
C PHE A 42 -16.04 -11.80 -6.25
N LYS A 43 -16.82 -10.98 -5.52
CA LYS A 43 -18.16 -11.35 -5.05
C LYS A 43 -19.16 -11.66 -6.17
N SER A 44 -18.84 -11.39 -7.42
CA SER A 44 -19.65 -11.81 -8.57
C SER A 44 -18.80 -12.53 -9.60
N ASN A 45 -19.41 -13.45 -10.35
CA ASN A 45 -18.74 -14.21 -11.43
C ASN A 45 -18.11 -13.26 -12.47
N PHE A 46 -18.78 -12.16 -12.80
CA PHE A 46 -18.24 -11.16 -13.70
C PHE A 46 -16.95 -10.51 -13.16
N LYS A 47 -16.93 -10.14 -11.87
CA LYS A 47 -15.72 -9.59 -11.24
C LYS A 47 -14.59 -10.62 -11.16
N LYS A 48 -14.93 -11.87 -10.88
CA LYS A 48 -13.96 -12.97 -10.88
C LYS A 48 -13.35 -13.17 -12.26
N PHE A 49 -14.18 -13.23 -13.30
CA PHE A 49 -13.73 -13.27 -14.68
C PHE A 49 -12.88 -12.06 -15.06
N TYR A 50 -13.31 -10.84 -14.72
CA TYR A 50 -12.52 -9.63 -14.99
C TYR A 50 -11.13 -9.68 -14.34
N ASN A 51 -11.06 -10.17 -13.10
CA ASN A 51 -9.80 -10.30 -12.37
C ASN A 51 -8.89 -11.39 -12.96
N SER A 52 -9.47 -12.45 -13.55
CA SER A 52 -8.74 -13.59 -14.08
C SER A 52 -7.76 -13.23 -15.21
N ILE A 53 -7.91 -12.05 -15.81
CA ILE A 53 -6.96 -11.56 -16.83
C ILE A 53 -5.52 -11.58 -16.31
N MET A 54 -5.32 -11.35 -15.01
CA MET A 54 -4.00 -11.40 -14.38
C MET A 54 -3.38 -12.80 -14.39
N LEU A 55 -4.19 -13.85 -14.58
CA LEU A 55 -3.77 -15.25 -14.62
C LEU A 55 -3.65 -15.80 -16.05
N ARG A 56 -3.94 -14.98 -17.06
CA ARG A 56 -3.76 -15.35 -18.48
C ARG A 56 -2.33 -15.17 -18.96
N ALA A 57 -1.44 -14.67 -18.10
CA ALA A 57 -0.03 -14.49 -18.39
C ALA A 57 0.74 -15.82 -18.43
N LYS A 58 1.85 -15.86 -19.16
CA LYS A 58 2.80 -16.98 -19.13
C LYS A 58 3.43 -17.14 -17.73
N LEU A 59 3.63 -16.03 -17.03
CA LEU A 59 4.08 -15.98 -15.64
C LEU A 59 3.23 -14.99 -14.86
N THR A 60 2.61 -15.45 -13.78
CA THR A 60 1.96 -14.60 -12.77
C THR A 60 2.83 -14.55 -11.53
N ILE A 61 3.16 -13.36 -11.08
CA ILE A 61 3.94 -13.11 -9.87
C ILE A 61 2.98 -12.79 -8.73
N ALA A 62 3.03 -13.56 -7.65
CA ALA A 62 2.38 -13.26 -6.39
C ALA A 62 3.37 -12.49 -5.49
N GLY A 63 2.97 -11.34 -4.94
CA GLY A 63 3.85 -10.49 -4.13
C GLY A 63 4.13 -11.02 -2.71
N SER A 64 3.46 -12.10 -2.31
CA SER A 64 3.63 -12.79 -1.01
C SER A 64 3.00 -14.19 -1.07
N ASN A 65 3.32 -15.04 -0.08
CA ASN A 65 2.66 -16.33 0.08
C ASN A 65 1.14 -16.17 0.27
N PHE A 66 0.71 -15.21 1.05
CA PHE A 66 -0.71 -14.89 1.24
C PHE A 66 -1.44 -14.65 -0.10
N ILE A 67 -0.82 -13.93 -1.03
CA ILE A 67 -1.40 -13.70 -2.37
C ILE A 67 -1.34 -14.97 -3.23
N PHE A 68 -0.30 -15.77 -3.10
CA PHE A 68 -0.17 -17.05 -3.78
C PHE A 68 -1.29 -18.01 -3.35
N ASP A 69 -1.51 -18.16 -2.05
CA ASP A 69 -2.56 -19.01 -1.48
C ASP A 69 -3.94 -18.50 -1.89
N HIS A 70 -4.18 -17.20 -1.77
CA HIS A 70 -5.41 -16.56 -2.23
C HIS A 70 -5.73 -16.85 -3.71
N ILE A 71 -4.72 -16.86 -4.59
CA ILE A 71 -4.90 -17.20 -6.01
C ILE A 71 -5.28 -18.67 -6.16
N ASN A 72 -4.58 -19.59 -5.49
CA ASN A 72 -4.85 -21.02 -5.57
C ASN A 72 -6.25 -21.36 -5.05
N GLU A 73 -6.67 -20.75 -3.96
CA GLU A 73 -7.98 -21.00 -3.35
C GLU A 73 -9.14 -20.45 -4.19
N ASN A 74 -8.98 -19.27 -4.77
CA ASN A 74 -10.10 -18.52 -5.33
C ASN A 74 -10.11 -18.45 -6.86
N TYR A 75 -9.00 -18.83 -7.53
CA TYR A 75 -8.83 -18.69 -8.98
C TYR A 75 -8.18 -19.93 -9.62
N SER A 76 -8.19 -21.09 -8.96
CA SER A 76 -7.55 -22.31 -9.45
C SER A 76 -8.02 -22.72 -10.84
N GLU A 77 -9.29 -22.49 -11.17
CA GLU A 77 -9.88 -22.78 -12.48
C GLU A 77 -9.27 -21.99 -13.65
N TYR A 78 -8.58 -20.87 -13.35
CA TYR A 78 -7.88 -20.05 -14.34
C TYR A 78 -6.39 -20.39 -14.46
N LEU A 79 -5.87 -21.25 -13.58
CA LEU A 79 -4.50 -21.73 -13.62
C LEU A 79 -4.42 -22.95 -14.54
N SER A 80 -3.56 -22.91 -15.53
CA SER A 80 -3.26 -24.08 -16.38
C SER A 80 -1.85 -24.59 -16.11
N ARG A 81 -1.57 -25.86 -16.49
CA ARG A 81 -0.22 -26.47 -16.33
C ARG A 81 0.89 -25.69 -17.02
N GLU A 82 0.57 -24.97 -18.08
CA GLU A 82 1.51 -24.17 -18.86
C GLU A 82 1.79 -22.79 -18.24
N LYS A 83 0.91 -22.32 -17.36
CA LYS A 83 1.01 -21.00 -16.74
C LYS A 83 1.67 -21.13 -15.38
N LYS A 84 2.75 -20.39 -15.19
CA LYS A 84 3.52 -20.43 -13.95
C LYS A 84 3.04 -19.36 -12.97
N LEU A 85 2.68 -19.79 -11.76
CA LEU A 85 2.49 -18.92 -10.61
C LEU A 85 3.75 -19.02 -9.73
N ARG A 86 4.34 -17.87 -9.36
CA ARG A 86 5.54 -17.80 -8.53
C ARG A 86 5.40 -16.72 -7.49
N VAL A 87 5.91 -16.97 -6.29
CA VAL A 87 6.10 -15.95 -5.27
C VAL A 87 7.40 -15.23 -5.54
N ILE A 88 7.33 -13.91 -5.72
CA ILE A 88 8.48 -13.02 -5.78
C ILE A 88 8.17 -11.83 -4.88
N TYR A 89 8.85 -11.79 -3.73
CA TYR A 89 8.70 -10.70 -2.77
C TYR A 89 9.19 -9.38 -3.36
N ARG A 90 8.59 -8.30 -2.91
CA ARG A 90 9.04 -6.97 -3.32
C ARG A 90 10.34 -6.60 -2.60
N GLY A 91 11.30 -6.14 -3.37
CA GLY A 91 12.48 -5.51 -2.83
C GLY A 91 12.26 -4.04 -2.47
N ILE A 92 13.11 -3.53 -1.61
CA ILE A 92 13.27 -2.11 -1.31
C ILE A 92 14.74 -1.72 -1.47
N ASN A 93 15.00 -0.44 -1.68
CA ASN A 93 16.36 0.08 -1.61
C ASN A 93 16.75 0.24 -0.14
N ILE A 94 17.53 -0.72 0.39
CA ILE A 94 17.93 -0.75 1.80
C ILE A 94 18.88 0.40 2.16
N ASP A 95 19.70 0.85 1.22
CA ASP A 95 20.61 1.98 1.44
C ASP A 95 19.83 3.29 1.57
N TYR A 96 18.80 3.46 0.74
CA TYR A 96 17.90 4.61 0.80
C TYR A 96 17.12 4.66 2.12
N PHE A 97 16.70 3.50 2.66
CA PHE A 97 15.97 3.40 3.92
C PHE A 97 16.87 3.17 5.14
N ASN A 98 18.19 3.29 4.98
CA ASN A 98 19.12 3.12 6.09
C ASN A 98 19.11 4.38 6.99
N PRO A 99 18.73 4.26 8.28
CA PRO A 99 18.67 5.40 9.19
C PRO A 99 20.03 6.05 9.45
N LYS A 100 21.16 5.32 9.23
CA LYS A 100 22.51 5.86 9.34
C LYS A 100 22.85 6.89 8.26
N ASN A 101 22.17 6.82 7.11
CA ASN A 101 22.37 7.75 6.00
C ASN A 101 21.55 9.04 6.14
N ILE A 102 20.80 9.20 7.24
CA ILE A 102 19.93 10.35 7.45
C ILE A 102 20.60 11.35 8.37
N SER A 103 20.79 12.57 7.87
CA SER A 103 21.39 13.66 8.60
C SER A 103 20.61 14.03 9.86
N ALA A 104 21.29 14.19 11.00
CA ALA A 104 20.70 14.66 12.24
C ALA A 104 20.01 16.03 12.06
N LEU A 105 20.62 16.92 11.28
CA LEU A 105 20.04 18.23 10.97
C LEU A 105 18.69 18.13 10.25
N LYS A 106 18.57 17.20 9.28
CA LYS A 106 17.31 16.94 8.57
C LYS A 106 16.24 16.39 9.52
N LYS A 107 16.62 15.51 10.46
CA LYS A 107 15.69 14.97 11.47
C LYS A 107 15.14 16.08 12.37
N GLU A 108 16.01 16.93 12.90
CA GLU A 108 15.59 18.04 13.75
C GLU A 108 14.71 19.03 13.00
N LYS A 109 15.03 19.34 11.74
CA LYS A 109 14.17 20.18 10.90
C LYS A 109 12.78 19.56 10.70
N LEU A 110 12.69 18.26 10.41
CA LEU A 110 11.40 17.58 10.25
C LEU A 110 10.61 17.54 11.56
N LYS A 111 11.28 17.32 12.70
CA LYS A 111 10.63 17.39 14.03
C LYS A 111 10.01 18.75 14.28
N GLN A 112 10.74 19.83 13.96
CA GLN A 112 10.22 21.20 14.07
C GLN A 112 9.04 21.44 13.12
N GLU A 113 9.17 21.04 11.84
CA GLU A 113 8.11 21.18 10.84
C GLU A 113 6.82 20.45 11.25
N TRP A 114 6.96 19.26 11.86
CA TRP A 114 5.84 18.45 12.31
C TRP A 114 5.45 18.73 13.75
N ASP A 115 6.12 19.69 14.41
CA ASP A 115 5.91 20.03 15.81
C ASP A 115 5.96 18.79 16.73
N ILE A 116 7.04 18.00 16.61
CA ILE A 116 7.27 16.78 17.37
C ILE A 116 7.76 17.11 18.77
N ILE A 117 7.09 16.56 19.77
CA ILE A 117 7.46 16.73 21.18
C ILE A 117 8.53 15.69 21.52
N SER A 118 9.76 16.17 21.82
CA SER A 118 10.93 15.30 21.97
C SER A 118 10.84 14.26 23.09
N ASN A 119 10.07 14.53 24.13
CA ASN A 119 9.93 13.65 25.29
C ASN A 119 8.77 12.65 25.16
N GLN A 120 8.16 12.55 24.00
CA GLN A 120 7.05 11.64 23.75
C GLN A 120 7.42 10.60 22.70
N PHE A 121 6.87 9.37 22.85
CA PHE A 121 6.93 8.37 21.80
C PHE A 121 6.13 8.84 20.59
N THR A 122 6.74 8.79 19.40
CA THR A 122 6.06 9.12 18.15
C THR A 122 5.59 7.87 17.45
N ILE A 123 4.28 7.75 17.27
CA ILE A 123 3.66 6.62 16.55
C ILE A 123 3.26 7.10 15.16
N LEU A 124 3.83 6.53 14.11
CA LEU A 124 3.59 6.93 12.73
C LEU A 124 2.73 5.90 11.98
N LEU A 125 1.62 6.35 11.39
CA LEU A 125 0.82 5.57 10.45
C LEU A 125 0.88 6.20 9.06
N PRO A 126 1.78 5.73 8.15
CA PRO A 126 1.87 6.25 6.80
C PRO A 126 0.89 5.53 5.87
N GLY A 127 0.17 6.30 5.07
CA GLY A 127 -0.72 5.76 4.06
C GLY A 127 -1.80 6.74 3.64
N ARG A 128 -2.25 6.65 2.39
CA ARG A 128 -3.37 7.46 1.90
C ARG A 128 -4.59 7.31 2.81
N LEU A 129 -5.30 8.40 3.06
CA LEU A 129 -6.51 8.36 3.88
C LEU A 129 -7.61 7.61 3.13
N THR A 130 -7.76 6.33 3.45
CA THR A 130 -8.74 5.43 2.84
C THR A 130 -9.17 4.37 3.86
N TYR A 131 -10.42 3.93 3.82
CA TYR A 131 -11.00 2.97 4.75
C TYR A 131 -10.15 1.70 4.98
N TRP A 132 -9.53 1.17 3.92
CA TRP A 132 -8.72 -0.07 4.00
C TRP A 132 -7.29 0.13 4.53
N LYS A 133 -6.89 1.37 4.86
CA LYS A 133 -5.58 1.67 5.47
C LYS A 133 -5.62 1.70 6.99
N GLY A 134 -6.80 1.53 7.57
CA GLY A 134 -6.95 1.29 9.00
C GLY A 134 -6.82 2.51 9.91
N GLN A 135 -6.90 3.75 9.39
CA GLN A 135 -6.77 4.95 10.22
C GLN A 135 -7.81 5.01 11.34
N GLU A 136 -9.04 4.54 11.09
CA GLU A 136 -10.07 4.49 12.15
C GLU A 136 -9.63 3.56 13.29
N LYS A 137 -9.20 2.33 12.93
CA LYS A 137 -8.70 1.36 13.90
C LYS A 137 -7.47 1.87 14.66
N PHE A 138 -6.60 2.59 13.97
CA PHE A 138 -5.45 3.22 14.60
C PHE A 138 -5.87 4.24 15.66
N ILE A 139 -6.81 5.14 15.36
CA ILE A 139 -7.32 6.14 16.31
C ILE A 139 -8.03 5.44 17.50
N GLU A 140 -8.84 4.40 17.24
CA GLU A 140 -9.46 3.59 18.28
C GLU A 140 -8.41 2.94 19.19
N SER A 141 -7.33 2.39 18.61
CA SER A 141 -6.23 1.79 19.39
C SER A 141 -5.49 2.81 20.25
N LEU A 142 -5.32 4.06 19.79
CA LEU A 142 -4.74 5.13 20.61
C LEU A 142 -5.61 5.45 21.84
N ASN A 143 -6.92 5.41 21.68
CA ASN A 143 -7.84 5.59 22.80
C ASN A 143 -7.71 4.44 23.82
N ILE A 144 -7.63 3.20 23.34
CA ILE A 144 -7.41 2.02 24.18
C ILE A 144 -6.10 2.12 24.96
N LEU A 145 -5.01 2.62 24.35
CA LEU A 145 -3.75 2.85 25.05
C LEU A 145 -3.92 3.76 26.28
N ILE A 146 -4.77 4.78 26.17
CA ILE A 146 -5.03 5.71 27.26
C ILE A 146 -5.97 5.09 28.32
N GLU A 147 -7.14 4.61 27.88
CA GLU A 147 -8.21 4.19 28.78
C GLU A 147 -7.90 2.87 29.50
N ASP A 148 -7.39 1.86 28.76
CA ASP A 148 -7.21 0.52 29.28
C ASP A 148 -5.80 0.30 29.85
N TYR A 149 -4.79 1.00 29.30
CA TYR A 149 -3.39 0.78 29.67
C TYR A 149 -2.73 1.98 30.36
N ASN A 150 -3.44 3.10 30.51
CA ASN A 150 -2.92 4.34 31.10
C ASN A 150 -1.61 4.85 30.45
N ILE A 151 -1.41 4.56 29.16
CA ILE A 151 -0.26 5.01 28.38
C ILE A 151 -0.59 6.35 27.76
N THR A 152 -0.03 7.42 28.30
CA THR A 152 -0.33 8.80 27.87
C THR A 152 0.85 9.52 27.25
N ASN A 153 2.10 9.04 27.40
CA ASN A 153 3.31 9.72 26.93
C ASN A 153 3.60 9.37 25.45
N PHE A 154 2.67 9.68 24.56
CA PHE A 154 2.86 9.53 23.12
C PHE A 154 2.22 10.67 22.32
N GLN A 155 2.67 10.81 21.10
CA GLN A 155 2.03 11.54 20.02
C GLN A 155 1.90 10.66 18.79
N ALA A 156 0.89 10.89 17.95
CA ALA A 156 0.63 10.05 16.80
C ALA A 156 0.53 10.90 15.52
N ILE A 157 1.09 10.40 14.44
CA ILE A 157 1.07 11.06 13.13
C ILE A 157 0.38 10.16 12.13
N ILE A 158 -0.69 10.66 11.53
CA ILE A 158 -1.34 10.06 10.38
C ILE A 158 -0.82 10.76 9.13
N LEU A 159 0.07 10.10 8.41
CA LEU A 159 0.80 10.66 7.27
C LEU A 159 0.23 10.16 5.95
N GLY A 160 -0.36 11.05 5.16
CA GLY A 160 -0.80 10.73 3.81
C GLY A 160 -1.92 11.62 3.29
N SER A 161 -1.97 11.77 1.97
CA SER A 161 -2.99 12.57 1.30
C SER A 161 -4.36 11.86 1.31
N ASP A 162 -5.41 12.65 1.43
CA ASP A 162 -6.80 12.20 1.29
C ASP A 162 -7.21 12.01 -0.19
N GLN A 163 -6.43 12.52 -1.12
CA GLN A 163 -6.74 12.49 -2.54
C GLN A 163 -8.17 12.97 -2.86
N GLY A 164 -8.62 14.02 -2.17
CA GLY A 164 -9.94 14.60 -2.32
C GLY A 164 -11.07 13.87 -1.56
N ARG A 165 -10.76 12.87 -0.72
CA ARG A 165 -11.75 12.14 0.09
C ARG A 165 -12.12 12.89 1.37
N LYS A 166 -12.56 14.14 1.24
CA LYS A 166 -12.86 15.05 2.36
C LYS A 166 -13.83 14.45 3.39
N VAL A 167 -14.83 13.67 2.94
CA VAL A 167 -15.79 13.01 3.84
C VAL A 167 -15.09 12.05 4.81
N TYR A 168 -14.16 11.24 4.31
CA TYR A 168 -13.41 10.31 5.15
C TYR A 168 -12.46 11.05 6.10
N THR A 169 -11.78 12.07 5.61
CA THR A 169 -10.92 12.92 6.46
C THR A 169 -11.71 13.56 7.60
N LYS A 170 -12.90 14.13 7.28
CA LYS A 170 -13.78 14.70 8.32
C LYS A 170 -14.20 13.65 9.35
N LYS A 171 -14.52 12.42 8.91
CA LYS A 171 -14.82 11.31 9.82
C LYS A 171 -13.67 11.02 10.79
N LEU A 172 -12.43 10.98 10.30
CA LEU A 172 -11.25 10.75 11.13
C LEU A 172 -11.03 11.89 12.14
N VAL A 173 -11.17 13.14 11.71
CA VAL A 173 -11.07 14.30 12.60
C VAL A 173 -12.12 14.26 13.70
N ASN A 174 -13.38 13.96 13.36
CA ASN A 174 -14.45 13.79 14.34
C ASN A 174 -14.16 12.66 15.34
N LEU A 175 -13.54 11.56 14.89
CA LEU A 175 -13.15 10.45 15.75
C LEU A 175 -12.06 10.86 16.74
N VAL A 176 -11.05 11.62 16.28
CA VAL A 176 -10.00 12.20 17.13
C VAL A 176 -10.60 13.14 18.18
N GLN A 177 -11.58 13.97 17.80
CA GLN A 177 -12.30 14.84 18.72
C GLN A 177 -13.09 14.04 19.76
N ARG A 178 -13.84 13.03 19.30
CA ARG A 178 -14.66 12.14 20.15
C ARG A 178 -13.86 11.50 21.26
N TYR A 179 -12.62 11.07 20.95
CA TYR A 179 -11.72 10.44 21.92
C TYR A 179 -10.79 11.45 22.62
N SER A 180 -11.04 12.74 22.51
CA SER A 180 -10.21 13.77 23.13
C SER A 180 -8.72 13.73 22.76
N LEU A 181 -8.40 13.18 21.58
CA LEU A 181 -7.04 12.96 21.07
C LEU A 181 -6.48 14.15 20.29
N ILE A 182 -7.13 15.32 20.27
CA ILE A 182 -6.74 16.49 19.44
C ILE A 182 -5.29 16.90 19.68
N LYS A 183 -4.84 16.89 20.95
CA LYS A 183 -3.47 17.28 21.32
C LYS A 183 -2.43 16.18 21.02
N LYS A 184 -2.88 14.97 20.69
CA LYS A 184 -2.01 13.81 20.49
C LYS A 184 -1.90 13.37 19.04
N VAL A 185 -2.91 13.61 18.20
CA VAL A 185 -2.96 13.12 16.80
C VAL A 185 -2.78 14.28 15.84
N LYS A 186 -1.80 14.15 14.97
CA LYS A 186 -1.51 15.12 13.90
C LYS A 186 -1.74 14.47 12.53
N PHE A 187 -2.35 15.23 11.62
CA PHE A 187 -2.54 14.84 10.22
C PHE A 187 -1.53 15.57 9.35
N ILE A 188 -0.65 14.81 8.69
CA ILE A 188 0.35 15.34 7.76
C ILE A 188 -0.02 14.85 6.35
N SER A 189 -0.21 15.76 5.42
CA SER A 189 -0.74 15.42 4.09
C SER A 189 0.25 14.68 3.19
N HIS A 190 1.53 15.00 3.27
CA HIS A 190 2.56 14.42 2.41
C HIS A 190 3.97 14.57 2.98
N CYS A 191 4.79 13.54 2.80
CA CYS A 191 6.22 13.58 3.02
C CYS A 191 6.93 13.00 1.79
N LYS A 192 7.86 13.77 1.22
CA LYS A 192 8.65 13.32 0.06
C LYS A 192 9.77 12.36 0.45
N GLU A 193 10.39 12.62 1.58
CA GLU A 193 11.52 11.84 2.09
C GLU A 193 11.03 10.82 3.14
N MET A 194 10.39 9.73 2.70
CA MET A 194 9.87 8.71 3.61
C MET A 194 10.94 8.10 4.55
N PRO A 195 12.19 7.86 4.13
CA PRO A 195 13.24 7.43 5.05
C PRO A 195 13.43 8.36 6.24
N LEU A 196 13.33 9.67 6.01
CA LEU A 196 13.43 10.68 7.07
C LEU A 196 12.23 10.60 8.03
N ALA A 197 11.02 10.33 7.51
CA ALA A 197 9.83 10.17 8.33
C ALA A 197 9.87 8.91 9.22
N TYR A 198 10.63 7.89 8.83
CA TYR A 198 10.82 6.63 9.60
C TYR A 198 11.99 6.69 10.58
N SER A 199 12.82 7.71 10.56
CA SER A 199 14.03 7.82 11.35
C SER A 199 13.85 8.61 12.64
#